data_fdec94fde3048f2d837ea98f781c4b99
#
_entry.id   fdec94fde3048f2d837ea98f781c4b99
#
_cell.length_a   1.000
_cell.length_b   1.000
_cell.length_c   1.000
_cell.angle_alpha   90.00
_cell.angle_beta   90.00
_cell.angle_gamma   90.00
#
_symmetry.space_group_name_H-M   'P 1'
#
loop_
_entity.id
_entity.type
_entity.pdbx_description
1 polymer ?
#
loop_
_entity_poly.entity_id
_entity_poly.type
_entity_poly.pdbx_seq_one_letter_code
_entity_poly.pdbx_strand_id
1 'polypeptide(L)'
;MLGQACVIILAFADNIMIGWHGVEELAASSFVNNVMNLFILAELGFASGMTPIIGSFHGTGNIKGVGTSVKNGLALNGIVGLVGVVALTVIYFFLDCFGQEPELLPMIRPYYVVVGVSTVFALGFNVLKQFTDGICRPVVSMLFLMFGNVMNIFGNWILIYGKMGLPEMGLLGAGVSTLLSRALILVLFALYIWKSKDFKEYVSAFRASLLSRVKMKHLFGIGYPVAVQMALESSTFSFAAIMAGWLGVMELAAHQVVITISQLFFLMLQGLSFAISILVSGAFGKRDFDGIKEYVRKGYMMIISISVLLSVLLYVFRFPAAGVFTDSLEVSGLAVSLFFILFAYQFGDGLQICFANVLRGLQDVKPIMYAAFVSYYLIAIPAAYLLAFKAGLGLHGIWLGFPIGLTLAGVFFYSKYRSDMRKLQAQGVKN
;
A
#
# COMPACT_ATOMS: atom_id res chain seq x y z
N MET A 1 -2.31 -2.56 11.80
CA MET A 1 -3.30 -1.47 11.95
C MET A 1 -2.64 -0.15 12.34
N LEU A 2 -2.02 -0.01 13.52
CA LEU A 2 -1.39 1.27 13.93
C LEU A 2 -0.36 1.81 12.93
N GLY A 3 0.49 0.96 12.34
CA GLY A 3 1.46 1.40 11.32
C GLY A 3 0.82 1.99 10.07
N GLN A 4 -0.36 1.51 9.66
CA GLN A 4 -1.10 2.07 8.53
C GLN A 4 -1.77 3.41 8.89
N ALA A 5 -2.31 3.53 10.11
CA ALA A 5 -2.83 4.79 10.60
C ALA A 5 -1.76 5.90 10.61
N CYS A 6 -0.52 5.55 10.98
CA CYS A 6 0.60 6.50 10.95
C CYS A 6 0.89 7.06 9.56
N VAL A 7 0.74 6.26 8.50
CA VAL A 7 0.95 6.72 7.12
C VAL A 7 -0.09 7.77 6.74
N ILE A 8 -1.36 7.56 7.14
CA ILE A 8 -2.44 8.53 6.88
C ILE A 8 -2.20 9.83 7.63
N ILE A 9 -1.90 9.74 8.94
CA ILE A 9 -1.67 10.92 9.79
C ILE A 9 -0.54 11.77 9.20
N LEU A 10 0.54 11.13 8.71
CA LEU A 10 1.64 11.84 8.09
C LEU A 10 1.19 12.60 6.82
N ALA A 11 0.51 11.92 5.91
CA ALA A 11 0.03 12.54 4.66
C ALA A 11 -0.93 13.71 4.94
N PHE A 12 -1.80 13.58 5.94
CA PHE A 12 -2.67 14.69 6.37
C PHE A 12 -1.88 15.85 6.97
N ALA A 13 -0.93 15.56 7.84
CA ALA A 13 -0.10 16.61 8.47
C ALA A 13 0.69 17.39 7.41
N ASP A 14 1.33 16.70 6.47
CA ASP A 14 2.07 17.31 5.37
C ASP A 14 1.17 18.24 4.53
N ASN A 15 0.01 17.74 4.09
CA ASN A 15 -0.92 18.51 3.27
C ASN A 15 -1.47 19.75 4.01
N ILE A 16 -1.82 19.61 5.30
CA ILE A 16 -2.30 20.73 6.12
C ILE A 16 -1.20 21.78 6.29
N MET A 17 0.01 21.37 6.62
CA MET A 17 1.12 22.31 6.88
C MET A 17 1.54 23.05 5.61
N ILE A 18 1.60 22.36 4.47
CA ILE A 18 1.88 22.99 3.17
C ILE A 18 0.72 23.90 2.76
N GLY A 19 -0.53 23.47 2.93
CA GLY A 19 -1.72 24.25 2.58
C GLY A 19 -1.89 25.54 3.38
N TRP A 20 -1.47 25.55 4.65
CA TRP A 20 -1.43 26.75 5.47
C TRP A 20 -0.35 27.75 5.04
N HIS A 21 0.70 27.28 4.38
CA HIS A 21 1.76 28.14 3.87
C HIS A 21 1.37 28.76 2.52
N GLY A 22 0.82 27.98 1.59
CA GLY A 22 0.38 28.49 0.30
C GLY A 22 -0.45 27.50 -0.52
N VAL A 23 -1.47 28.03 -1.21
CA VAL A 23 -2.34 27.23 -2.10
C VAL A 23 -1.58 26.70 -3.32
N GLU A 24 -0.70 27.52 -3.89
CA GLU A 24 0.17 27.14 -5.03
C GLU A 24 1.13 26.02 -4.64
N GLU A 25 1.72 26.10 -3.45
CA GLU A 25 2.58 25.06 -2.91
C GLU A 25 1.84 23.73 -2.68
N LEU A 26 0.60 23.80 -2.20
CA LEU A 26 -0.25 22.64 -2.04
C LEU A 26 -0.58 22.00 -3.40
N ALA A 27 -0.86 22.81 -4.43
CA ALA A 27 -1.09 22.32 -5.79
C ALA A 27 0.17 21.64 -6.36
N ALA A 28 1.32 22.30 -6.23
CA ALA A 28 2.61 21.77 -6.68
C ALA A 28 2.98 20.46 -5.96
N SER A 29 2.79 20.40 -4.62
CA SER A 29 3.04 19.17 -3.83
C SER A 29 2.12 18.03 -4.24
N SER A 30 0.85 18.32 -4.47
CA SER A 30 -0.15 17.32 -4.86
C SER A 30 0.20 16.67 -6.20
N PHE A 31 0.64 17.46 -7.17
CA PHE A 31 1.11 16.96 -8.47
C PHE A 31 2.31 16.02 -8.29
N VAL A 32 3.36 16.48 -7.58
CA VAL A 32 4.57 15.68 -7.36
C VAL A 32 4.26 14.40 -6.58
N ASN A 33 3.46 14.50 -5.51
CA ASN A 33 3.10 13.34 -4.70
C ASN A 33 2.30 12.30 -5.50
N ASN A 34 1.42 12.71 -6.41
CA ASN A 34 0.71 11.79 -7.31
C ASN A 34 1.66 11.01 -8.21
N VAL A 35 2.65 11.68 -8.81
CA VAL A 35 3.68 11.03 -9.62
C VAL A 35 4.51 10.06 -8.77
N MET A 36 4.98 10.50 -7.59
CA MET A 36 5.80 9.69 -6.69
C MET A 36 5.04 8.47 -6.16
N ASN A 37 3.75 8.60 -5.86
CA ASN A 37 2.93 7.49 -5.35
C ASN A 37 2.86 6.30 -6.30
N LEU A 38 2.88 6.52 -7.62
CA LEU A 38 2.91 5.43 -8.59
C LEU A 38 4.16 4.55 -8.42
N PHE A 39 5.32 5.20 -8.22
CA PHE A 39 6.60 4.49 -8.02
C PHE A 39 6.67 3.84 -6.65
N ILE A 40 6.31 4.57 -5.59
CA ILE A 40 6.31 4.05 -4.22
C ILE A 40 5.39 2.82 -4.10
N LEU A 41 4.22 2.84 -4.73
CA LEU A 41 3.28 1.73 -4.70
C LEU A 41 3.84 0.48 -5.42
N ALA A 42 4.48 0.68 -6.58
CA ALA A 42 5.12 -0.41 -7.32
C ALA A 42 6.29 -1.01 -6.52
N GLU A 43 7.14 -0.17 -5.93
CA GLU A 43 8.27 -0.57 -5.08
C GLU A 43 7.79 -1.30 -3.82
N LEU A 44 6.75 -0.79 -3.15
CA LEU A 44 6.15 -1.41 -1.97
C LEU A 44 5.56 -2.79 -2.30
N GLY A 45 4.83 -2.88 -3.41
CA GLY A 45 4.28 -4.15 -3.91
C GLY A 45 5.37 -5.17 -4.17
N PHE A 46 6.44 -4.74 -4.82
CA PHE A 46 7.59 -5.59 -5.11
C PHE A 46 8.31 -6.06 -3.83
N ALA A 47 8.61 -5.13 -2.91
CA ALA A 47 9.27 -5.43 -1.65
C ALA A 47 8.45 -6.38 -0.77
N SER A 48 7.11 -6.26 -0.80
CA SER A 48 6.21 -7.09 0.01
C SER A 48 6.30 -8.59 -0.30
N GLY A 49 6.80 -8.97 -1.48
CA GLY A 49 7.09 -10.35 -1.85
C GLY A 49 8.19 -11.02 -1.01
N MET A 50 8.98 -10.24 -0.26
CA MET A 50 10.03 -10.80 0.62
C MET A 50 9.45 -11.41 1.90
N THR A 51 8.41 -10.83 2.48
CA THR A 51 7.85 -11.27 3.77
C THR A 51 7.45 -12.74 3.78
N PRO A 52 6.72 -13.29 2.79
CA PRO A 52 6.35 -14.70 2.79
C PRO A 52 7.54 -15.66 2.64
N ILE A 53 8.59 -15.25 1.92
CA ILE A 53 9.81 -16.07 1.78
C ILE A 53 10.56 -16.11 3.10
N ILE A 54 10.73 -14.95 3.73
CA ILE A 54 11.41 -14.82 5.02
C ILE A 54 10.60 -15.57 6.10
N GLY A 55 9.27 -15.40 6.14
CA GLY A 55 8.39 -16.06 7.09
C GLY A 55 8.45 -17.59 6.97
N SER A 56 8.51 -18.13 5.76
CA SER A 56 8.67 -19.57 5.54
C SER A 56 9.99 -20.10 6.10
N PHE A 57 11.13 -19.42 5.84
CA PHE A 57 12.42 -19.80 6.39
C PHE A 57 12.48 -19.62 7.91
N HIS A 58 11.89 -18.55 8.43
CA HIS A 58 11.81 -18.33 9.88
C HIS A 58 10.97 -19.42 10.55
N GLY A 59 9.85 -19.82 9.95
CA GLY A 59 8.99 -20.89 10.43
C GLY A 59 9.71 -22.23 10.60
N THR A 60 10.65 -22.54 9.72
CA THR A 60 11.48 -23.75 9.80
C THR A 60 12.73 -23.60 10.68
N GLY A 61 12.96 -22.45 11.30
CA GLY A 61 14.19 -22.16 12.03
C GLY A 61 15.45 -22.01 11.15
N ASN A 62 15.27 -21.88 9.82
CA ASN A 62 16.38 -21.76 8.88
C ASN A 62 16.89 -20.31 8.81
N ILE A 63 17.70 -19.91 9.80
CA ILE A 63 18.29 -18.58 9.93
C ILE A 63 19.17 -18.25 8.73
N LYS A 64 19.90 -19.22 8.18
CA LYS A 64 20.73 -19.03 6.98
C LYS A 64 19.87 -18.68 5.76
N GLY A 65 18.71 -19.32 5.62
CA GLY A 65 17.73 -19.01 4.57
C GLY A 65 17.19 -17.58 4.69
N VAL A 66 16.86 -17.15 5.91
CA VAL A 66 16.44 -15.76 6.19
C VAL A 66 17.54 -14.78 5.78
N GLY A 67 18.77 -14.93 6.30
CA GLY A 67 19.89 -14.03 6.00
C GLY A 67 20.17 -13.92 4.49
N THR A 68 20.11 -15.06 3.79
CA THR A 68 20.30 -15.08 2.33
C THR A 68 19.15 -14.38 1.60
N SER A 69 17.90 -14.55 2.03
CA SER A 69 16.74 -13.89 1.43
C SER A 69 16.79 -12.39 1.63
N VAL A 70 17.19 -11.92 2.82
CA VAL A 70 17.37 -10.49 3.09
C VAL A 70 18.47 -9.89 2.20
N LYS A 71 19.63 -10.56 2.07
CA LYS A 71 20.73 -10.06 1.24
C LYS A 71 20.37 -9.97 -0.24
N ASN A 72 19.76 -11.02 -0.78
CA ASN A 72 19.33 -11.03 -2.18
C ASN A 72 18.13 -10.09 -2.41
N GLY A 73 17.26 -9.95 -1.41
CA GLY A 73 16.15 -9.01 -1.44
C GLY A 73 16.61 -7.55 -1.45
N LEU A 74 17.59 -7.18 -0.61
CA LEU A 74 18.20 -5.85 -0.63
C LEU A 74 18.83 -5.53 -1.98
N ALA A 75 19.60 -6.47 -2.54
CA ALA A 75 20.24 -6.28 -3.84
C ALA A 75 19.18 -6.12 -4.96
N LEU A 76 18.16 -6.96 -4.97
CA LEU A 76 17.13 -6.92 -5.98
C LEU A 76 16.24 -5.66 -5.88
N ASN A 77 15.82 -5.28 -4.67
CA ASN A 77 15.07 -4.04 -4.46
C ASN A 77 15.95 -2.81 -4.75
N GLY A 78 17.27 -2.88 -4.50
CA GLY A 78 18.22 -1.85 -4.92
C GLY A 78 18.25 -1.66 -6.43
N ILE A 79 18.19 -2.76 -7.21
CA ILE A 79 18.06 -2.69 -8.68
C ILE A 79 16.72 -2.09 -9.09
N VAL A 80 15.62 -2.50 -8.46
CA VAL A 80 14.28 -1.94 -8.73
C VAL A 80 14.24 -0.44 -8.41
N GLY A 81 14.79 -0.05 -7.27
CA GLY A 81 14.91 1.37 -6.89
C GLY A 81 15.77 2.18 -7.88
N LEU A 82 16.88 1.59 -8.37
CA LEU A 82 17.69 2.24 -9.41
C LEU A 82 16.88 2.47 -10.70
N VAL A 83 16.11 1.47 -11.13
CA VAL A 83 15.22 1.61 -12.29
C VAL A 83 14.16 2.68 -12.02
N GLY A 84 13.61 2.73 -10.81
CA GLY A 84 12.68 3.79 -10.39
C GLY A 84 13.31 5.18 -10.46
N VAL A 85 14.53 5.35 -9.94
CA VAL A 85 15.27 6.62 -10.01
C VAL A 85 15.52 7.04 -11.46
N VAL A 86 15.92 6.10 -12.32
CA VAL A 86 16.13 6.39 -13.76
C VAL A 86 14.81 6.84 -14.39
N ALA A 87 13.70 6.15 -14.12
CA ALA A 87 12.38 6.52 -14.64
C ALA A 87 11.94 7.90 -14.13
N LEU A 88 12.11 8.18 -12.83
CA LEU A 88 11.83 9.51 -12.26
C LEU A 88 12.71 10.60 -12.88
N THR A 89 13.99 10.30 -13.16
CA THR A 89 14.88 11.24 -13.85
C THR A 89 14.42 11.52 -15.28
N VAL A 90 13.95 10.51 -16.01
CA VAL A 90 13.37 10.69 -17.34
C VAL A 90 12.13 11.59 -17.25
N ILE A 91 11.20 11.32 -16.33
CA ILE A 91 10.00 12.14 -16.13
C ILE A 91 10.36 13.59 -15.80
N TYR A 92 11.42 13.83 -15.03
CA TYR A 92 11.88 15.18 -14.70
C TYR A 92 12.11 16.07 -15.94
N PHE A 93 12.67 15.50 -17.02
CA PHE A 93 12.89 16.25 -18.26
C PHE A 93 11.60 16.50 -19.05
N PHE A 94 10.53 15.79 -18.75
CA PHE A 94 9.23 15.92 -19.39
C PHE A 94 8.17 16.61 -18.52
N LEU A 95 8.55 17.17 -17.35
CA LEU A 95 7.60 17.82 -16.44
C LEU A 95 6.78 18.92 -17.12
N ASP A 96 7.37 19.64 -18.08
CA ASP A 96 6.70 20.71 -18.84
C ASP A 96 5.57 20.16 -19.75
N CYS A 97 5.62 18.88 -20.11
CA CYS A 97 4.62 18.24 -20.98
C CYS A 97 3.35 17.81 -20.23
N PHE A 98 3.35 17.85 -18.88
CA PHE A 98 2.19 17.45 -18.08
C PHE A 98 1.11 18.52 -17.96
N GLY A 99 1.26 19.67 -18.62
CA GLY A 99 0.22 20.71 -18.67
C GLY A 99 0.01 21.44 -17.34
N GLN A 100 1.02 21.46 -16.47
CA GLN A 100 0.99 22.27 -15.25
C GLN A 100 1.19 23.74 -15.58
N GLU A 101 0.62 24.64 -14.76
CA GLU A 101 0.82 26.08 -14.93
C GLU A 101 2.30 26.42 -14.87
N PRO A 102 2.82 27.25 -15.81
CA PRO A 102 4.25 27.59 -15.85
C PRO A 102 4.78 28.22 -14.56
N GLU A 103 3.92 28.90 -13.82
CA GLU A 103 4.24 29.54 -12.53
C GLU A 103 4.52 28.54 -11.42
N LEU A 104 3.98 27.31 -11.49
CA LEU A 104 4.21 26.24 -10.52
C LEU A 104 5.52 25.47 -10.77
N LEU A 105 6.04 25.48 -11.99
CA LEU A 105 7.23 24.71 -12.37
C LEU A 105 8.49 25.03 -11.54
N PRO A 106 8.77 26.29 -11.18
CA PRO A 106 9.89 26.62 -10.30
C PRO A 106 9.80 25.99 -8.90
N MET A 107 8.60 25.75 -8.41
CA MET A 107 8.34 25.06 -7.12
C MET A 107 8.34 23.54 -7.29
N ILE A 108 7.74 23.03 -8.37
CA ILE A 108 7.63 21.60 -8.67
C ILE A 108 9.02 20.98 -8.84
N ARG A 109 9.90 21.56 -9.63
CA ARG A 109 11.20 20.96 -10.00
C ARG A 109 12.11 20.65 -8.80
N PRO A 110 12.41 21.60 -7.90
CA PRO A 110 13.27 21.31 -6.75
C PRO A 110 12.61 20.34 -5.76
N TYR A 111 11.30 20.51 -5.52
CA TYR A 111 10.55 19.61 -4.66
C TYR A 111 10.53 18.17 -5.22
N TYR A 112 10.30 18.01 -6.53
CA TYR A 112 10.33 16.72 -7.24
C TYR A 112 11.67 16.00 -7.05
N VAL A 113 12.80 16.69 -7.20
CA VAL A 113 14.14 16.10 -7.04
C VAL A 113 14.33 15.62 -5.60
N VAL A 114 14.02 16.46 -4.61
CA VAL A 114 14.23 16.13 -3.20
C VAL A 114 13.35 14.96 -2.77
N VAL A 115 12.06 14.97 -3.12
CA VAL A 115 11.15 13.87 -2.81
C VAL A 115 11.54 12.61 -3.58
N GLY A 116 11.96 12.73 -4.85
CA GLY A 116 12.46 11.62 -5.66
C GLY A 116 13.67 10.93 -5.03
N VAL A 117 14.64 11.68 -4.54
CA VAL A 117 15.79 11.12 -3.79
C VAL A 117 15.33 10.44 -2.51
N SER A 118 14.30 10.97 -1.84
CA SER A 118 13.79 10.39 -0.60
C SER A 118 13.15 9.00 -0.79
N THR A 119 12.68 8.65 -2.01
CA THR A 119 12.10 7.32 -2.30
C THR A 119 13.11 6.20 -2.12
N VAL A 120 14.38 6.45 -2.40
CA VAL A 120 15.47 5.47 -2.20
C VAL A 120 15.58 5.07 -0.73
N PHE A 121 15.49 6.04 0.18
CA PHE A 121 15.53 5.77 1.63
C PHE A 121 14.24 5.07 2.10
N ALA A 122 13.09 5.46 1.55
CA ALA A 122 11.82 4.80 1.82
C ALA A 122 11.85 3.33 1.39
N LEU A 123 12.39 3.01 0.20
CA LEU A 123 12.56 1.65 -0.27
C LEU A 123 13.49 0.84 0.64
N GLY A 124 14.63 1.41 1.04
CA GLY A 124 15.55 0.79 1.99
C GLY A 124 14.87 0.44 3.32
N PHE A 125 14.10 1.37 3.88
CA PHE A 125 13.30 1.13 5.09
C PHE A 125 12.27 0.02 4.88
N ASN A 126 11.54 0.05 3.74
CA ASN A 126 10.54 -0.97 3.42
C ASN A 126 11.14 -2.38 3.33
N VAL A 127 12.33 -2.54 2.75
CA VAL A 127 13.00 -3.84 2.68
C VAL A 127 13.35 -4.37 4.09
N LEU A 128 13.87 -3.52 4.98
CA LEU A 128 14.14 -3.89 6.37
C LEU A 128 12.85 -4.18 7.14
N LYS A 129 11.78 -3.43 6.85
CA LYS A 129 10.45 -3.69 7.40
C LYS A 129 9.94 -5.07 6.99
N GLN A 130 10.04 -5.44 5.70
CA GLN A 130 9.62 -6.78 5.24
C GLN A 130 10.43 -7.90 5.92
N PHE A 131 11.71 -7.65 6.26
CA PHE A 131 12.50 -8.57 7.06
C PHE A 131 11.93 -8.75 8.47
N THR A 132 11.70 -7.66 9.20
CA THR A 132 11.18 -7.75 10.58
C THR A 132 9.75 -8.28 10.63
N ASP A 133 8.92 -7.95 9.67
CA ASP A 133 7.58 -8.50 9.52
C ASP A 133 7.64 -10.02 9.26
N GLY A 134 8.52 -10.47 8.37
CA GLY A 134 8.70 -11.89 8.04
C GLY A 134 9.17 -12.74 9.22
N ILE A 135 9.94 -12.19 10.14
CA ILE A 135 10.34 -12.89 11.39
C ILE A 135 9.37 -12.64 12.55
N CYS A 136 8.13 -12.24 12.25
CA CYS A 136 7.05 -12.01 13.22
C CYS A 136 7.35 -10.90 14.25
N ARG A 137 8.12 -9.87 13.88
CA ARG A 137 8.44 -8.70 14.73
C ARG A 137 8.01 -7.36 14.11
N PRO A 138 6.74 -7.19 13.70
CA PRO A 138 6.27 -5.97 13.02
C PRO A 138 6.22 -4.73 13.93
N VAL A 139 6.20 -4.91 15.25
CA VAL A 139 6.17 -3.81 16.22
C VAL A 139 7.42 -2.95 16.10
N VAL A 140 8.58 -3.56 15.81
CA VAL A 140 9.85 -2.83 15.70
C VAL A 140 9.80 -1.84 14.54
N SER A 141 9.43 -2.29 13.34
CA SER A 141 9.30 -1.41 12.17
C SER A 141 8.23 -0.33 12.37
N MET A 142 7.14 -0.67 13.05
CA MET A 142 6.07 0.27 13.38
C MET A 142 6.57 1.41 14.26
N LEU A 143 7.34 1.12 15.32
CA LEU A 143 7.89 2.14 16.23
C LEU A 143 8.83 3.11 15.49
N PHE A 144 9.70 2.59 14.61
CA PHE A 144 10.56 3.45 13.79
C PHE A 144 9.76 4.30 12.81
N LEU A 145 8.68 3.76 12.21
CA LEU A 145 7.80 4.53 11.35
C LEU A 145 7.10 5.67 12.11
N MET A 146 6.59 5.39 13.32
CA MET A 146 5.99 6.42 14.18
C MET A 146 7.00 7.52 14.54
N PHE A 147 8.21 7.12 14.93
CA PHE A 147 9.28 8.06 15.21
C PHE A 147 9.62 8.94 14.01
N GLY A 148 9.71 8.32 12.81
CA GLY A 148 9.95 9.06 11.56
C GLY A 148 8.87 10.07 11.24
N ASN A 149 7.60 9.73 11.47
CA ASN A 149 6.48 10.64 11.27
C ASN A 149 6.56 11.86 12.22
N VAL A 150 6.87 11.62 13.49
CA VAL A 150 7.07 12.72 14.46
C VAL A 150 8.22 13.62 14.03
N MET A 151 9.35 13.04 13.60
CA MET A 151 10.50 13.79 13.10
C MET A 151 10.17 14.58 11.83
N ASN A 152 9.36 14.02 10.94
CA ASN A 152 8.92 14.70 9.73
C ASN A 152 8.02 15.90 10.05
N ILE A 153 7.00 15.72 10.88
CA ILE A 153 6.10 16.83 11.31
C ILE A 153 6.91 17.94 11.99
N PHE A 154 7.83 17.57 12.86
CA PHE A 154 8.71 18.54 13.54
C PHE A 154 9.64 19.25 12.55
N GLY A 155 10.22 18.52 11.61
CA GLY A 155 11.05 19.08 10.55
C GLY A 155 10.26 19.99 9.60
N ASN A 156 9.02 19.65 9.26
CA ASN A 156 8.11 20.50 8.50
C ASN A 156 7.85 21.83 9.23
N TRP A 157 7.54 21.76 10.53
CA TRP A 157 7.31 22.97 11.33
C TRP A 157 8.53 23.90 11.35
N ILE A 158 9.74 23.33 11.34
CA ILE A 158 10.98 24.13 11.33
C ILE A 158 11.24 24.70 9.93
N LEU A 159 11.22 23.83 8.90
CA LEU A 159 11.75 24.17 7.57
C LEU A 159 10.73 24.88 6.68
N ILE A 160 9.43 24.56 6.78
CA ILE A 160 8.39 25.27 6.02
C ILE A 160 8.31 26.71 6.52
N TYR A 161 8.22 26.91 7.87
CA TYR A 161 7.94 28.20 8.47
C TYR A 161 9.18 28.95 8.97
N GLY A 162 10.39 28.47 8.70
CA GLY A 162 11.63 29.15 9.08
C GLY A 162 11.80 29.33 10.60
N LYS A 163 11.48 28.30 11.40
CA LYS A 163 11.62 28.38 12.86
C LYS A 163 13.03 28.01 13.31
N MET A 164 13.36 28.31 14.58
CA MET A 164 14.65 27.99 15.22
C MET A 164 15.87 28.61 14.52
N GLY A 165 15.71 29.75 13.82
CA GLY A 165 16.79 30.47 13.18
C GLY A 165 17.17 29.94 11.78
N LEU A 166 16.42 29.01 11.22
CA LEU A 166 16.57 28.56 9.85
C LEU A 166 15.73 29.41 8.89
N PRO A 167 16.14 29.56 7.62
CA PRO A 167 15.36 30.27 6.63
C PRO A 167 14.05 29.56 6.34
N GLU A 168 13.02 30.33 6.01
CA GLU A 168 11.75 29.84 5.52
C GLU A 168 11.95 29.25 4.11
N MET A 169 11.65 27.96 3.96
CA MET A 169 11.88 27.20 2.72
C MET A 169 10.59 26.80 2.01
N GLY A 170 9.43 27.03 2.65
CA GLY A 170 8.12 26.67 2.10
C GLY A 170 8.03 25.22 1.66
N LEU A 171 7.53 24.96 0.44
CA LEU A 171 7.38 23.62 -0.14
C LEU A 171 8.70 22.83 -0.16
N LEU A 172 9.81 23.48 -0.51
CA LEU A 172 11.12 22.82 -0.52
C LEU A 172 11.50 22.32 0.87
N GLY A 173 11.14 23.07 1.92
CA GLY A 173 11.32 22.69 3.33
C GLY A 173 10.59 21.41 3.69
N ALA A 174 9.35 21.23 3.20
CA ALA A 174 8.60 19.99 3.35
C ALA A 174 9.30 18.80 2.69
N GLY A 175 9.82 18.99 1.47
CA GLY A 175 10.61 17.97 0.76
C GLY A 175 11.87 17.56 1.50
N VAL A 176 12.64 18.54 1.98
CA VAL A 176 13.88 18.32 2.74
C VAL A 176 13.58 17.61 4.07
N SER A 177 12.53 18.01 4.78
CA SER A 177 12.07 17.32 6.00
C SER A 177 11.74 15.85 5.73
N THR A 178 11.01 15.58 4.65
CA THR A 178 10.68 14.21 4.23
C THR A 178 11.93 13.40 3.88
N LEU A 179 12.88 13.98 3.18
CA LEU A 179 14.15 13.34 2.86
C LEU A 179 14.95 13.01 4.12
N LEU A 180 15.11 13.98 5.01
CA LEU A 180 15.87 13.80 6.24
C LEU A 180 15.22 12.79 7.19
N SER A 181 13.91 12.84 7.37
CA SER A 181 13.18 11.88 8.21
C SER A 181 13.29 10.45 7.66
N ARG A 182 13.11 10.24 6.34
CA ARG A 182 13.26 8.93 5.70
C ARG A 182 14.70 8.39 5.80
N ALA A 183 15.69 9.24 5.60
CA ALA A 183 17.10 8.87 5.77
C ALA A 183 17.42 8.51 7.23
N LEU A 184 16.96 9.34 8.18
CA LEU A 184 17.15 9.13 9.61
C LEU A 184 16.56 7.79 10.07
N ILE A 185 15.28 7.51 9.73
CA ILE A 185 14.65 6.26 10.15
C ILE A 185 15.32 5.03 9.52
N LEU A 186 15.74 5.09 8.26
CA LEU A 186 16.48 4.01 7.63
C LEU A 186 17.79 3.72 8.38
N VAL A 187 18.57 4.77 8.65
CA VAL A 187 19.87 4.62 9.34
C VAL A 187 19.67 4.09 10.76
N LEU A 188 18.75 4.68 11.53
CA LEU A 188 18.49 4.25 12.90
C LEU A 188 17.94 2.81 12.95
N PHE A 189 17.05 2.45 12.04
CA PHE A 189 16.50 1.10 11.97
C PHE A 189 17.55 0.07 11.57
N ALA A 190 18.40 0.37 10.59
CA ALA A 190 19.51 -0.47 10.21
C ALA A 190 20.51 -0.65 11.36
N LEU A 191 20.86 0.43 12.07
CA LEU A 191 21.74 0.38 13.24
C LEU A 191 21.13 -0.43 14.39
N TYR A 192 19.82 -0.30 14.62
CA TYR A 192 19.12 -1.10 15.62
C TYR A 192 19.17 -2.59 15.29
N ILE A 193 18.86 -2.98 14.05
CA ILE A 193 18.95 -4.38 13.61
C ILE A 193 20.40 -4.89 13.78
N TRP A 194 21.39 -4.06 13.45
CA TRP A 194 22.79 -4.46 13.50
C TRP A 194 23.34 -4.63 14.92
N LYS A 195 22.91 -3.80 15.87
CA LYS A 195 23.40 -3.78 17.26
C LYS A 195 22.58 -4.64 18.22
N SER A 196 21.30 -4.88 17.92
CA SER A 196 20.41 -5.60 18.82
C SER A 196 20.80 -7.08 18.93
N LYS A 197 20.75 -7.59 20.15
CA LYS A 197 21.02 -9.01 20.46
C LYS A 197 20.00 -9.92 19.77
N ASP A 198 18.76 -9.49 19.64
CA ASP A 198 17.65 -10.24 19.05
C ASP A 198 17.85 -10.55 17.56
N PHE A 199 18.63 -9.72 16.86
CA PHE A 199 18.88 -9.89 15.42
C PHE A 199 20.28 -10.42 15.10
N LYS A 200 21.12 -10.66 16.13
CA LYS A 200 22.54 -11.02 15.97
C LYS A 200 22.75 -12.23 15.05
N GLU A 201 21.93 -13.27 15.21
CA GLU A 201 22.03 -14.49 14.39
C GLU A 201 21.67 -14.23 12.93
N TYR A 202 20.62 -13.43 12.67
CA TYR A 202 20.23 -13.04 11.32
C TYR A 202 21.26 -12.15 10.64
N VAL A 203 21.86 -11.22 11.38
CA VAL A 203 22.95 -10.37 10.88
C VAL A 203 24.20 -11.20 10.55
N SER A 204 24.55 -12.18 11.38
CA SER A 204 25.62 -13.12 11.10
C SER A 204 25.34 -13.93 9.82
N ALA A 205 24.13 -14.46 9.69
CA ALA A 205 23.70 -15.20 8.50
C ALA A 205 23.70 -14.31 7.23
N PHE A 206 23.26 -13.05 7.36
CA PHE A 206 23.32 -12.07 6.28
C PHE A 206 24.76 -11.82 5.80
N ARG A 207 25.70 -11.63 6.73
CA ARG A 207 27.12 -11.43 6.39
C ARG A 207 27.72 -12.62 5.67
N ALA A 208 27.45 -13.83 6.15
CA ALA A 208 27.94 -15.08 5.59
C ALA A 208 27.28 -15.47 4.26
N SER A 209 26.16 -14.84 3.90
CA SER A 209 25.41 -15.15 2.68
C SER A 209 26.07 -14.57 1.43
N LEU A 210 25.86 -15.24 0.29
CA LEU A 210 26.29 -14.77 -1.03
C LEU A 210 25.08 -14.34 -1.87
N LEU A 211 25.32 -13.46 -2.84
CA LEU A 211 24.35 -13.12 -3.87
C LEU A 211 24.16 -14.33 -4.80
N SER A 212 22.90 -14.61 -5.13
CA SER A 212 22.54 -15.74 -5.97
C SER A 212 21.47 -15.33 -6.99
N ARG A 213 21.80 -15.42 -8.27
CA ARG A 213 20.85 -15.13 -9.36
C ARG A 213 19.59 -15.99 -9.27
N VAL A 214 19.70 -17.24 -8.84
CA VAL A 214 18.55 -18.15 -8.67
C VAL A 214 17.62 -17.65 -7.59
N LYS A 215 18.13 -17.21 -6.44
CA LYS A 215 17.33 -16.66 -5.34
C LYS A 215 16.73 -15.31 -5.71
N MET A 216 17.48 -14.46 -6.40
CA MET A 216 16.95 -13.18 -6.92
C MET A 216 15.82 -13.42 -7.93
N LYS A 217 15.96 -14.40 -8.84
CA LYS A 217 14.91 -14.79 -9.79
C LYS A 217 13.65 -15.30 -9.07
N HIS A 218 13.81 -16.06 -7.99
CA HIS A 218 12.70 -16.53 -7.17
C HIS A 218 11.98 -15.36 -6.47
N LEU A 219 12.74 -14.45 -5.84
CA LEU A 219 12.20 -13.21 -5.22
C LEU A 219 11.48 -12.34 -6.26
N PHE A 220 12.06 -12.16 -7.45
CA PHE A 220 11.43 -11.46 -8.57
C PHE A 220 10.11 -12.12 -8.98
N GLY A 221 10.09 -13.46 -9.07
CA GLY A 221 8.90 -14.23 -9.42
C GLY A 221 7.75 -14.07 -8.44
N ILE A 222 8.02 -13.64 -7.19
CA ILE A 222 6.99 -13.34 -6.20
C ILE A 222 6.70 -11.82 -6.17
N GLY A 223 7.70 -10.97 -6.19
CA GLY A 223 7.53 -9.53 -6.08
C GLY A 223 6.84 -8.91 -7.30
N TYR A 224 7.22 -9.30 -8.51
CA TYR A 224 6.64 -8.75 -9.74
C TYR A 224 5.11 -8.93 -9.86
N PRO A 225 4.56 -10.17 -9.67
CA PRO A 225 3.10 -10.34 -9.75
C PRO A 225 2.34 -9.53 -8.69
N VAL A 226 2.93 -9.35 -7.49
CA VAL A 226 2.32 -8.54 -6.43
C VAL A 226 2.33 -7.06 -6.81
N ALA A 227 3.46 -6.55 -7.35
CA ALA A 227 3.55 -5.17 -7.83
C ALA A 227 2.52 -4.88 -8.94
N VAL A 228 2.41 -5.79 -9.92
CA VAL A 228 1.43 -5.65 -11.01
C VAL A 228 0.00 -5.70 -10.47
N GLN A 229 -0.33 -6.61 -9.56
CA GLN A 229 -1.67 -6.68 -8.96
C GLN A 229 -2.02 -5.37 -8.25
N MET A 230 -1.10 -4.80 -7.45
CA MET A 230 -1.33 -3.52 -6.77
C MET A 230 -1.48 -2.35 -7.76
N ALA A 231 -0.72 -2.35 -8.85
CA ALA A 231 -0.85 -1.34 -9.90
C ALA A 231 -2.21 -1.45 -10.63
N LEU A 232 -2.65 -2.65 -10.96
CA LEU A 232 -3.96 -2.90 -11.58
C LEU A 232 -5.10 -2.44 -10.68
N GLU A 233 -5.02 -2.74 -9.39
CA GLU A 233 -6.02 -2.33 -8.41
C GLU A 233 -6.06 -0.80 -8.27
N SER A 234 -4.93 -0.16 -8.05
CA SER A 234 -4.84 1.30 -7.93
C SER A 234 -5.33 2.04 -9.17
N SER A 235 -4.95 1.56 -10.37
CA SER A 235 -5.39 2.16 -11.62
C SER A 235 -6.91 2.03 -11.86
N THR A 236 -7.55 0.98 -11.33
CA THR A 236 -9.01 0.84 -11.39
C THR A 236 -9.72 1.97 -10.65
N PHE A 237 -9.22 2.38 -9.49
CA PHE A 237 -9.73 3.55 -8.77
C PHE A 237 -9.50 4.85 -9.54
N SER A 238 -8.34 4.99 -10.22
CA SER A 238 -8.07 6.14 -11.08
C SER A 238 -9.03 6.21 -12.27
N PHE A 239 -9.34 5.08 -12.91
CA PHE A 239 -10.34 5.03 -13.98
C PHE A 239 -11.74 5.40 -13.49
N ALA A 240 -12.12 4.97 -12.30
CA ALA A 240 -13.41 5.34 -11.70
C ALA A 240 -13.49 6.85 -11.44
N ALA A 241 -12.42 7.47 -10.96
CA ALA A 241 -12.37 8.93 -10.77
C ALA A 241 -12.49 9.68 -12.10
N ILE A 242 -11.83 9.21 -13.18
CA ILE A 242 -11.98 9.77 -14.52
C ILE A 242 -13.42 9.67 -15.01
N MET A 243 -14.04 8.49 -14.87
CA MET A 243 -15.45 8.29 -15.25
C MET A 243 -16.41 9.15 -14.41
N ALA A 244 -16.14 9.35 -13.13
CA ALA A 244 -16.92 10.26 -12.29
C ALA A 244 -16.78 11.72 -12.76
N GLY A 245 -15.58 12.12 -13.20
CA GLY A 245 -15.36 13.43 -13.81
C GLY A 245 -16.13 13.65 -15.11
N TRP A 246 -16.37 12.61 -15.92
CA TRP A 246 -17.21 12.70 -17.13
C TRP A 246 -18.70 12.91 -16.82
N LEU A 247 -19.15 12.53 -15.63
CA LEU A 247 -20.54 12.76 -15.20
C LEU A 247 -20.76 14.20 -14.73
N GLY A 248 -19.77 14.79 -14.05
CA GLY A 248 -19.84 16.16 -13.57
C GLY A 248 -18.95 16.44 -12.35
N VAL A 249 -18.86 17.71 -12.01
CA VAL A 249 -18.04 18.18 -10.87
C VAL A 249 -18.61 17.69 -9.53
N MET A 250 -19.95 17.64 -9.41
CA MET A 250 -20.62 17.19 -8.19
C MET A 250 -20.42 15.69 -7.95
N GLU A 251 -20.53 14.89 -9.01
CA GLU A 251 -20.30 13.45 -8.98
C GLU A 251 -18.85 13.15 -8.64
N LEU A 252 -17.91 13.88 -9.19
CA LEU A 252 -16.49 13.75 -8.86
C LEU A 252 -16.22 14.10 -7.40
N ALA A 253 -16.82 15.18 -6.87
CA ALA A 253 -16.70 15.57 -5.48
C ALA A 253 -17.30 14.50 -4.53
N ALA A 254 -18.49 13.99 -4.83
CA ALA A 254 -19.11 12.91 -4.07
C ALA A 254 -18.27 11.62 -4.12
N HIS A 255 -17.74 11.27 -5.31
CA HIS A 255 -16.80 10.15 -5.45
C HIS A 255 -15.59 10.31 -4.54
N GLN A 256 -15.01 11.51 -4.45
CA GLN A 256 -13.83 11.79 -3.63
C GLN A 256 -14.12 11.63 -2.13
N VAL A 257 -15.29 12.04 -1.67
CA VAL A 257 -15.73 11.81 -0.28
C VAL A 257 -15.80 10.31 0.02
N VAL A 258 -16.49 9.54 -0.83
CA VAL A 258 -16.69 8.11 -0.59
C VAL A 258 -15.39 7.32 -0.71
N ILE A 259 -14.52 7.64 -1.68
CA ILE A 259 -13.21 6.96 -1.82
C ILE A 259 -12.31 7.23 -0.60
N THR A 260 -12.32 8.43 -0.04
CA THR A 260 -11.54 8.77 1.15
C THR A 260 -11.99 7.95 2.36
N ILE A 261 -13.30 7.82 2.57
CA ILE A 261 -13.85 6.98 3.64
C ILE A 261 -13.51 5.50 3.40
N SER A 262 -13.62 5.02 2.16
CA SER A 262 -13.30 3.63 1.83
C SER A 262 -11.83 3.30 2.05
N GLN A 263 -10.93 4.25 1.78
CA GLN A 263 -9.48 4.07 2.02
C GLN A 263 -9.14 3.93 3.51
N LEU A 264 -9.84 4.66 4.40
CA LEU A 264 -9.67 4.48 5.84
C LEU A 264 -10.01 3.06 6.28
N PHE A 265 -11.10 2.51 5.76
CA PHE A 265 -11.54 1.14 6.05
C PHE A 265 -10.57 0.11 5.46
N PHE A 266 -10.20 0.29 4.20
CA PHE A 266 -9.22 -0.54 3.52
C PHE A 266 -7.91 -0.68 4.32
N LEU A 267 -7.35 0.41 4.84
CA LEU A 267 -6.09 0.38 5.59
C LEU A 267 -6.20 -0.41 6.91
N MET A 268 -7.36 -0.40 7.56
CA MET A 268 -7.61 -1.23 8.73
C MET A 268 -7.61 -2.72 8.36
N LEU A 269 -8.34 -3.10 7.30
CA LEU A 269 -8.42 -4.48 6.82
C LEU A 269 -7.08 -4.97 6.27
N GLN A 270 -6.34 -4.12 5.57
CA GLN A 270 -5.02 -4.43 5.03
C GLN A 270 -4.02 -4.75 6.13
N GLY A 271 -4.03 -3.99 7.24
CA GLY A 271 -3.16 -4.28 8.38
C GLY A 271 -3.39 -5.65 9.00
N LEU A 272 -4.66 -6.09 9.06
CA LEU A 272 -5.02 -7.42 9.54
C LEU A 272 -4.62 -8.51 8.52
N SER A 273 -4.86 -8.25 7.24
CA SER A 273 -4.53 -9.19 6.16
C SER A 273 -3.02 -9.43 6.02
N PHE A 274 -2.19 -8.42 6.27
CA PHE A 274 -0.74 -8.62 6.36
C PHE A 274 -0.35 -9.54 7.51
N ALA A 275 -1.00 -9.43 8.67
CA ALA A 275 -0.75 -10.36 9.79
C ALA A 275 -1.11 -11.80 9.40
N ILE A 276 -2.22 -12.01 8.68
CA ILE A 276 -2.59 -13.33 8.15
C ILE A 276 -1.49 -13.86 7.23
N SER A 277 -0.98 -13.06 6.30
CA SER A 277 0.11 -13.46 5.39
C SER A 277 1.36 -13.92 6.14
N ILE A 278 1.75 -13.20 7.20
CA ILE A 278 2.91 -13.52 8.03
C ILE A 278 2.70 -14.89 8.74
N LEU A 279 1.55 -15.08 9.38
CA LEU A 279 1.23 -16.32 10.09
C LEU A 279 1.15 -17.52 9.13
N VAL A 280 0.47 -17.33 8.00
CA VAL A 280 0.35 -18.36 6.95
C VAL A 280 1.73 -18.72 6.39
N SER A 281 2.60 -17.76 6.14
CA SER A 281 3.95 -18.05 5.62
C SER A 281 4.82 -18.83 6.60
N GLY A 282 4.71 -18.53 7.89
CA GLY A 282 5.40 -19.28 8.94
C GLY A 282 4.88 -20.74 9.06
N ALA A 283 3.57 -20.92 9.04
CA ALA A 283 2.95 -22.26 9.07
C ALA A 283 3.24 -23.04 7.78
N PHE A 284 3.24 -22.37 6.63
CA PHE A 284 3.61 -22.96 5.34
C PHE A 284 5.04 -23.51 5.35
N GLY A 285 5.99 -22.76 5.92
CA GLY A 285 7.36 -23.24 6.11
C GLY A 285 7.42 -24.50 6.96
N LYS A 286 6.64 -24.57 8.04
CA LYS A 286 6.55 -25.74 8.95
C LYS A 286 5.78 -26.92 8.36
N ARG A 287 5.12 -26.76 7.20
CA ARG A 287 4.12 -27.70 6.66
C ARG A 287 2.95 -27.96 7.61
N ASP A 288 2.60 -26.98 8.43
CA ASP A 288 1.46 -27.03 9.35
C ASP A 288 0.19 -26.59 8.60
N PHE A 289 -0.41 -27.52 7.88
CA PHE A 289 -1.58 -27.26 7.04
C PHE A 289 -2.85 -26.99 7.85
N ASP A 290 -2.96 -27.52 9.06
CA ASP A 290 -4.11 -27.27 9.91
C ASP A 290 -3.99 -25.90 10.59
N GLY A 291 -2.79 -25.50 11.00
CA GLY A 291 -2.50 -24.13 11.43
C GLY A 291 -2.81 -23.09 10.34
N ILE A 292 -2.48 -23.37 9.08
CA ILE A 292 -2.85 -22.48 7.95
C ILE A 292 -4.37 -22.29 7.89
N LYS A 293 -5.16 -23.38 7.94
CA LYS A 293 -6.63 -23.29 7.90
C LYS A 293 -7.18 -22.48 9.07
N GLU A 294 -6.63 -22.71 10.26
CA GLU A 294 -7.04 -22.02 11.47
C GLU A 294 -6.77 -20.51 11.39
N TYR A 295 -5.54 -20.12 10.99
CA TYR A 295 -5.18 -18.70 10.81
C TYR A 295 -6.05 -18.02 9.76
N VAL A 296 -6.29 -18.67 8.63
CA VAL A 296 -7.15 -18.13 7.56
C VAL A 296 -8.58 -17.97 8.05
N ARG A 297 -9.15 -19.01 8.72
CA ARG A 297 -10.52 -18.95 9.23
C ARG A 297 -10.70 -17.86 10.28
N LYS A 298 -9.83 -17.80 11.29
CA LYS A 298 -9.89 -16.79 12.34
C LYS A 298 -9.65 -15.38 11.78
N GLY A 299 -8.65 -15.24 10.92
CA GLY A 299 -8.34 -13.95 10.29
C GLY A 299 -9.48 -13.44 9.43
N TYR A 300 -10.09 -14.29 8.60
CA TYR A 300 -11.23 -13.90 7.78
C TYR A 300 -12.47 -13.55 8.63
N MET A 301 -12.75 -14.30 9.71
CA MET A 301 -13.81 -13.93 10.66
C MET A 301 -13.56 -12.55 11.29
N MET A 302 -12.31 -12.23 11.66
CA MET A 302 -11.97 -10.90 12.18
C MET A 302 -12.18 -9.80 11.12
N ILE A 303 -11.80 -10.06 9.87
CA ILE A 303 -12.02 -9.11 8.76
C ILE A 303 -13.52 -8.85 8.60
N ILE A 304 -14.35 -9.90 8.53
CA ILE A 304 -15.81 -9.74 8.43
C ILE A 304 -16.38 -8.98 9.63
N SER A 305 -15.97 -9.32 10.85
CA SER A 305 -16.46 -8.65 12.07
C SER A 305 -16.12 -7.14 12.03
N ILE A 306 -14.92 -6.78 11.63
CA ILE A 306 -14.51 -5.38 11.49
C ILE A 306 -15.29 -4.71 10.35
N SER A 307 -15.46 -5.38 9.20
CA SER A 307 -16.24 -4.83 8.08
C SER A 307 -17.69 -4.56 8.47
N VAL A 308 -18.32 -5.47 9.22
CA VAL A 308 -19.69 -5.27 9.75
C VAL A 308 -19.71 -4.08 10.71
N LEU A 309 -18.77 -4.03 11.66
CA LEU A 309 -18.67 -2.92 12.62
C LEU A 309 -18.53 -1.57 11.92
N LEU A 310 -17.60 -1.47 10.97
CA LEU A 310 -17.36 -0.24 10.20
C LEU A 310 -18.59 0.14 9.35
N SER A 311 -19.26 -0.84 8.75
CA SER A 311 -20.48 -0.62 7.99
C SER A 311 -21.61 -0.10 8.86
N VAL A 312 -21.79 -0.67 10.07
CA VAL A 312 -22.80 -0.19 11.04
C VAL A 312 -22.47 1.21 11.50
N LEU A 313 -21.23 1.50 11.86
CA LEU A 313 -20.79 2.84 12.25
C LEU A 313 -21.03 3.84 11.13
N LEU A 314 -20.67 3.50 9.89
CA LEU A 314 -20.92 4.38 8.75
C LEU A 314 -22.41 4.61 8.50
N TYR A 315 -23.27 3.59 8.68
CA TYR A 315 -24.71 3.74 8.54
C TYR A 315 -25.28 4.69 9.59
N VAL A 316 -24.88 4.54 10.86
CA VAL A 316 -25.34 5.40 11.97
C VAL A 316 -24.86 6.85 11.78
N PHE A 317 -23.60 7.02 11.40
CA PHE A 317 -22.97 8.34 11.27
C PHE A 317 -22.88 8.85 9.83
N ARG A 318 -23.72 8.35 8.90
CA ARG A 318 -23.62 8.64 7.46
C ARG A 318 -23.68 10.13 7.11
N PHE A 319 -24.56 10.89 7.74
CA PHE A 319 -24.68 12.34 7.49
C PHE A 319 -23.50 13.13 8.10
N PRO A 320 -23.14 12.96 9.38
CA PRO A 320 -21.94 13.57 9.93
C PRO A 320 -20.66 13.18 9.16
N ALA A 321 -20.52 11.92 8.76
CA ALA A 321 -19.36 11.45 8.03
C ALA A 321 -19.18 12.14 6.66
N ALA A 322 -20.24 12.39 5.93
CA ALA A 322 -20.21 13.16 4.68
C ALA A 322 -19.97 14.65 4.95
N GLY A 323 -20.61 15.21 5.99
CA GLY A 323 -20.50 16.62 6.38
C GLY A 323 -19.11 17.06 6.84
N VAL A 324 -18.24 16.11 7.25
CA VAL A 324 -16.83 16.43 7.55
C VAL A 324 -16.07 16.90 6.30
N PHE A 325 -16.48 16.44 5.11
CA PHE A 325 -15.74 16.67 3.87
C PHE A 325 -16.35 17.80 3.00
N THR A 326 -17.61 18.14 3.20
CA THR A 326 -18.29 19.13 2.37
C THR A 326 -19.49 19.76 3.07
N ASP A 327 -19.68 21.05 2.90
CA ASP A 327 -20.85 21.80 3.34
C ASP A 327 -21.99 21.75 2.31
N SER A 328 -21.73 21.28 1.08
CA SER A 328 -22.74 21.14 0.03
C SER A 328 -23.70 20.00 0.37
N LEU A 329 -24.98 20.32 0.58
CA LEU A 329 -26.04 19.34 0.83
C LEU A 329 -26.23 18.37 -0.35
N GLU A 330 -26.02 18.83 -1.58
CA GLU A 330 -26.18 18.01 -2.78
C GLU A 330 -25.05 16.97 -2.88
N VAL A 331 -23.79 17.38 -2.70
CA VAL A 331 -22.63 16.47 -2.69
C VAL A 331 -22.71 15.49 -1.53
N SER A 332 -23.07 15.98 -0.32
CA SER A 332 -23.25 15.15 0.87
C SER A 332 -24.38 14.13 0.68
N GLY A 333 -25.54 14.56 0.13
CA GLY A 333 -26.66 13.68 -0.16
C GLY A 333 -26.31 12.57 -1.16
N LEU A 334 -25.58 12.91 -2.23
CA LEU A 334 -25.11 11.95 -3.21
C LEU A 334 -24.09 10.96 -2.59
N ALA A 335 -23.15 11.45 -1.79
CA ALA A 335 -22.17 10.59 -1.09
C ALA A 335 -22.87 9.62 -0.12
N VAL A 336 -23.84 10.09 0.67
CA VAL A 336 -24.63 9.25 1.58
C VAL A 336 -25.39 8.14 0.83
N SER A 337 -25.94 8.43 -0.35
CA SER A 337 -26.62 7.42 -1.18
C SER A 337 -25.68 6.31 -1.64
N LEU A 338 -24.40 6.61 -1.86
CA LEU A 338 -23.36 5.65 -2.26
C LEU A 338 -22.89 4.76 -1.10
N PHE A 339 -23.09 5.15 0.16
CA PHE A 339 -22.69 4.36 1.30
C PHE A 339 -23.37 2.99 1.36
N PHE A 340 -24.57 2.83 0.78
CA PHE A 340 -25.19 1.51 0.64
C PHE A 340 -24.39 0.58 -0.29
N ILE A 341 -23.83 1.14 -1.36
CA ILE A 341 -22.97 0.37 -2.27
C ILE A 341 -21.64 0.09 -1.58
N LEU A 342 -21.14 1.03 -0.77
CA LEU A 342 -19.91 0.86 0.01
C LEU A 342 -20.02 -0.31 1.01
N PHE A 343 -21.20 -0.66 1.50
CA PHE A 343 -21.36 -1.87 2.32
C PHE A 343 -21.06 -3.14 1.51
N ALA A 344 -21.63 -3.27 0.31
CA ALA A 344 -21.34 -4.40 -0.57
C ALA A 344 -19.85 -4.43 -0.98
N TYR A 345 -19.30 -3.24 -1.27
CA TYR A 345 -17.86 -3.06 -1.53
C TYR A 345 -17.01 -3.62 -0.40
N GLN A 346 -17.32 -3.28 0.86
CA GLN A 346 -16.56 -3.66 2.05
C GLN A 346 -16.42 -5.18 2.20
N PHE A 347 -17.48 -5.94 1.91
CA PHE A 347 -17.45 -7.41 1.97
C PHE A 347 -16.63 -8.01 0.82
N GLY A 348 -16.77 -7.46 -0.40
CA GLY A 348 -15.96 -7.85 -1.55
C GLY A 348 -14.48 -7.58 -1.34
N ASP A 349 -14.15 -6.40 -0.81
CA ASP A 349 -12.81 -5.98 -0.50
C ASP A 349 -12.20 -6.83 0.62
N GLY A 350 -12.94 -7.08 1.71
CA GLY A 350 -12.50 -7.96 2.80
C GLY A 350 -12.20 -9.38 2.34
N LEU A 351 -13.01 -9.93 1.44
CA LEU A 351 -12.77 -11.24 0.83
C LEU A 351 -11.50 -11.21 -0.03
N GLN A 352 -11.39 -10.24 -0.91
CA GLN A 352 -10.28 -10.08 -1.84
C GLN A 352 -8.97 -9.90 -1.10
N ILE A 353 -8.87 -8.94 -0.18
CA ILE A 353 -7.63 -8.61 0.53
C ILE A 353 -7.16 -9.74 1.44
N CYS A 354 -8.10 -10.46 2.08
CA CYS A 354 -7.79 -11.62 2.89
C CYS A 354 -7.10 -12.71 2.05
N PHE A 355 -7.77 -13.19 1.00
CA PHE A 355 -7.27 -14.33 0.22
C PHE A 355 -6.11 -13.96 -0.69
N ALA A 356 -5.97 -12.70 -1.14
CA ALA A 356 -4.75 -12.24 -1.78
C ALA A 356 -3.54 -12.39 -0.84
N ASN A 357 -3.67 -11.97 0.41
CA ASN A 357 -2.59 -12.08 1.40
C ASN A 357 -2.35 -13.52 1.87
N VAL A 358 -3.37 -14.38 1.91
CA VAL A 358 -3.20 -15.82 2.13
C VAL A 358 -2.37 -16.46 1.01
N LEU A 359 -2.69 -16.18 -0.25
CA LEU A 359 -1.94 -16.71 -1.40
C LEU A 359 -0.51 -16.14 -1.44
N ARG A 360 -0.30 -14.89 -1.04
CA ARG A 360 1.05 -14.34 -0.83
C ARG A 360 1.80 -15.14 0.23
N GLY A 361 1.16 -15.44 1.37
CA GLY A 361 1.72 -16.28 2.43
C GLY A 361 2.11 -17.67 1.97
N LEU A 362 1.34 -18.26 1.05
CA LEU A 362 1.63 -19.55 0.39
C LEU A 362 2.65 -19.43 -0.76
N GLN A 363 3.11 -18.22 -1.09
CA GLN A 363 4.04 -17.92 -2.19
C GLN A 363 3.48 -18.24 -3.60
N ASP A 364 2.17 -18.39 -3.73
CA ASP A 364 1.50 -18.59 -5.04
C ASP A 364 0.80 -17.32 -5.50
N VAL A 365 1.60 -16.39 -6.04
CA VAL A 365 1.18 -15.01 -6.36
C VAL A 365 0.80 -14.80 -7.82
N LYS A 366 1.23 -15.67 -8.75
CA LYS A 366 0.92 -15.50 -10.18
C LYS A 366 -0.57 -15.51 -10.47
N PRO A 367 -1.37 -16.43 -9.89
CA PRO A 367 -2.81 -16.42 -10.06
C PRO A 367 -3.49 -15.14 -9.57
N ILE A 368 -2.91 -14.48 -8.54
CA ILE A 368 -3.44 -13.21 -8.03
C ILE A 368 -3.39 -12.13 -9.12
N MET A 369 -2.26 -12.00 -9.81
CA MET A 369 -2.07 -11.04 -10.89
C MET A 369 -3.06 -11.27 -12.04
N TYR A 370 -3.20 -12.50 -12.51
CA TYR A 370 -4.11 -12.81 -13.62
C TYR A 370 -5.57 -12.61 -13.25
N ALA A 371 -5.99 -13.08 -12.07
CA ALA A 371 -7.35 -12.90 -11.60
C ALA A 371 -7.67 -11.42 -11.34
N ALA A 372 -6.73 -10.62 -10.84
CA ALA A 372 -6.88 -9.18 -10.71
C ALA A 372 -7.10 -8.50 -12.08
N PHE A 373 -6.29 -8.85 -13.08
CA PHE A 373 -6.47 -8.32 -14.43
C PHE A 373 -7.87 -8.64 -14.99
N VAL A 374 -8.30 -9.89 -14.90
CA VAL A 374 -9.63 -10.31 -15.38
C VAL A 374 -10.73 -9.59 -14.60
N SER A 375 -10.66 -9.61 -13.28
CA SER A 375 -11.74 -9.06 -12.43
C SER A 375 -11.85 -7.55 -12.54
N TYR A 376 -10.74 -6.82 -12.60
CA TYR A 376 -10.76 -5.37 -12.62
C TYR A 376 -10.91 -4.81 -14.03
N TYR A 377 -10.07 -5.25 -14.98
CA TYR A 377 -10.02 -4.65 -16.32
C TYR A 377 -11.04 -5.21 -17.28
N LEU A 378 -11.28 -6.52 -17.23
CA LEU A 378 -12.23 -7.16 -18.17
C LEU A 378 -13.67 -7.16 -17.65
N ILE A 379 -13.88 -6.99 -16.33
CA ILE A 379 -15.22 -7.09 -15.74
C ILE A 379 -15.60 -5.81 -15.01
N ALA A 380 -14.85 -5.36 -14.00
CA ALA A 380 -15.27 -4.23 -13.17
C ALA A 380 -15.34 -2.92 -13.94
N ILE A 381 -14.30 -2.54 -14.70
CA ILE A 381 -14.28 -1.29 -15.47
C ILE A 381 -15.36 -1.29 -16.55
N PRO A 382 -15.52 -2.33 -17.41
CA PRO A 382 -16.62 -2.37 -18.36
C PRO A 382 -18.00 -2.38 -17.72
N ALA A 383 -18.18 -3.11 -16.61
CA ALA A 383 -19.45 -3.12 -15.87
C ALA A 383 -19.76 -1.73 -15.31
N ALA A 384 -18.78 -1.05 -14.69
CA ALA A 384 -18.94 0.31 -14.20
C ALA A 384 -19.36 1.27 -15.32
N TYR A 385 -18.69 1.19 -16.48
CA TYR A 385 -19.04 2.01 -17.64
C TYR A 385 -20.47 1.73 -18.17
N LEU A 386 -20.82 0.47 -18.34
CA LEU A 386 -22.14 0.08 -18.84
C LEU A 386 -23.26 0.49 -17.87
N LEU A 387 -23.07 0.28 -16.57
CA LEU A 387 -24.04 0.65 -15.55
C LEU A 387 -24.17 2.18 -15.43
N ALA A 388 -23.07 2.91 -15.50
CA ALA A 388 -23.08 4.37 -15.37
C ALA A 388 -23.70 5.06 -16.59
N PHE A 389 -23.22 4.74 -17.79
CA PHE A 389 -23.52 5.51 -19.01
C PHE A 389 -24.58 4.88 -19.91
N LYS A 390 -24.71 3.55 -19.93
CA LYS A 390 -25.72 2.86 -20.76
C LYS A 390 -27.01 2.56 -19.99
N ALA A 391 -26.90 2.14 -18.73
CA ALA A 391 -28.06 1.94 -17.87
C ALA A 391 -28.53 3.22 -17.16
N GLY A 392 -27.80 4.34 -17.28
CA GLY A 392 -28.20 5.62 -16.73
C GLY A 392 -28.11 5.76 -15.21
N LEU A 393 -27.37 4.86 -14.54
CA LEU A 393 -27.22 4.88 -13.07
C LEU A 393 -26.21 5.93 -12.59
N GLY A 394 -25.53 6.64 -13.50
CA GLY A 394 -24.56 7.68 -13.14
C GLY A 394 -23.47 7.17 -12.18
N LEU A 395 -23.21 7.95 -11.13
CA LEU A 395 -22.16 7.63 -10.16
C LEU A 395 -22.42 6.31 -9.41
N HIS A 396 -23.69 5.94 -9.16
CA HIS A 396 -24.04 4.65 -8.56
C HIS A 396 -23.58 3.48 -9.43
N GLY A 397 -23.68 3.62 -10.77
CA GLY A 397 -23.22 2.62 -11.72
C GLY A 397 -21.71 2.41 -11.65
N ILE A 398 -20.92 3.49 -11.52
CA ILE A 398 -19.47 3.42 -11.33
C ILE A 398 -19.15 2.65 -10.05
N TRP A 399 -19.81 3.01 -8.94
CA TRP A 399 -19.56 2.38 -7.64
C TRP A 399 -20.01 0.93 -7.56
N LEU A 400 -21.03 0.50 -8.31
CA LEU A 400 -21.45 -0.91 -8.41
C LEU A 400 -20.40 -1.79 -9.11
N GLY A 401 -19.57 -1.21 -9.98
CA GLY A 401 -18.47 -1.93 -10.60
C GLY A 401 -17.44 -2.48 -9.60
N PHE A 402 -17.18 -1.76 -8.50
CA PHE A 402 -16.23 -2.19 -7.49
C PHE A 402 -16.63 -3.47 -6.73
N PRO A 403 -17.81 -3.57 -6.11
CA PRO A 403 -18.24 -4.82 -5.49
C PRO A 403 -18.21 -6.01 -6.44
N ILE A 404 -18.60 -5.81 -7.70
CA ILE A 404 -18.57 -6.87 -8.72
C ILE A 404 -17.12 -7.35 -8.92
N GLY A 405 -16.18 -6.45 -9.19
CA GLY A 405 -14.79 -6.79 -9.45
C GLY A 405 -14.08 -7.39 -8.24
N LEU A 406 -14.22 -6.75 -7.07
CA LEU A 406 -13.58 -7.20 -5.83
C LEU A 406 -14.10 -8.54 -5.34
N THR A 407 -15.43 -8.75 -5.40
CA THR A 407 -16.02 -10.03 -5.02
C THR A 407 -15.56 -11.14 -5.95
N LEU A 408 -15.53 -10.87 -7.26
CA LEU A 408 -15.07 -11.85 -8.24
C LEU A 408 -13.61 -12.22 -8.02
N ALA A 409 -12.73 -11.23 -7.83
CA ALA A 409 -11.32 -11.46 -7.48
C ALA A 409 -11.20 -12.27 -6.19
N GLY A 410 -11.94 -11.90 -5.15
CA GLY A 410 -11.97 -12.62 -3.87
C GLY A 410 -12.41 -14.07 -4.00
N VAL A 411 -13.44 -14.36 -4.80
CA VAL A 411 -13.91 -15.72 -5.09
C VAL A 411 -12.85 -16.53 -5.85
N PHE A 412 -12.16 -15.92 -6.83
CA PHE A 412 -11.04 -16.57 -7.51
C PHE A 412 -9.91 -16.89 -6.54
N PHE A 413 -9.51 -15.96 -5.69
CA PHE A 413 -8.44 -16.17 -4.72
C PHE A 413 -8.81 -17.23 -3.69
N TYR A 414 -10.05 -17.23 -3.19
CA TYR A 414 -10.55 -18.28 -2.30
C TYR A 414 -10.55 -19.66 -2.95
N SER A 415 -11.04 -19.75 -4.20
CA SER A 415 -11.09 -21.01 -4.95
C SER A 415 -9.67 -21.56 -5.18
N LYS A 416 -8.74 -20.67 -5.52
CA LYS A 416 -7.32 -21.01 -5.68
C LYS A 416 -6.70 -21.49 -4.38
N TYR A 417 -6.91 -20.77 -3.27
CA TYR A 417 -6.48 -21.18 -1.95
C TYR A 417 -6.99 -22.61 -1.61
N ARG A 418 -8.28 -22.88 -1.83
CA ARG A 418 -8.83 -24.23 -1.59
C ARG A 418 -8.17 -25.30 -2.44
N SER A 419 -7.91 -25.00 -3.70
CA SER A 419 -7.20 -25.91 -4.62
C SER A 419 -5.78 -26.21 -4.12
N ASP A 420 -5.05 -25.19 -3.71
CA ASP A 420 -3.67 -25.34 -3.24
C ASP A 420 -3.62 -26.12 -1.93
N MET A 421 -4.51 -25.83 -0.99
CA MET A 421 -4.60 -26.60 0.27
C MET A 421 -4.89 -28.08 0.05
N ARG A 422 -5.75 -28.44 -0.92
CA ARG A 422 -5.99 -29.85 -1.28
C ARG A 422 -4.74 -30.52 -1.83
N LYS A 423 -3.99 -29.83 -2.70
CA LYS A 423 -2.73 -30.34 -3.28
C LYS A 423 -1.67 -30.54 -2.21
N LEU A 424 -1.49 -29.56 -1.33
CA LEU A 424 -0.50 -29.62 -0.26
C LEU A 424 -0.79 -30.75 0.74
N GLN A 425 -2.05 -30.95 1.10
CA GLN A 425 -2.45 -32.07 1.98
C GLN A 425 -2.23 -33.42 1.30
N ALA A 426 -2.55 -33.55 0.00
CA ALA A 426 -2.31 -34.78 -0.74
C ALA A 426 -0.81 -35.13 -0.87
N GLN A 427 0.06 -34.11 -0.92
CA GLN A 427 1.52 -34.30 -0.90
C GLN A 427 2.06 -34.62 0.49
N GLY A 428 1.46 -34.06 1.56
CA GLY A 428 1.85 -34.34 2.94
C GLY A 428 1.49 -35.76 3.43
N VAL A 429 0.49 -36.38 2.82
CA VAL A 429 0.10 -37.78 3.12
C VAL A 429 1.02 -38.81 2.42
N LYS A 430 1.77 -38.37 1.37
CA LYS A 430 2.67 -39.28 0.62
C LYS A 430 4.11 -39.31 1.16
N ASN A 431 4.47 -38.48 2.12
CA ASN A 431 5.75 -38.43 2.81
C ASN A 431 5.58 -38.79 4.27
#